data_ee861ced4e998e0a0022637765586dec
#
_entry.id   ee861ced4e998e0a0022637765586dec
#
_cell.length_a   1.000
_cell.length_b   1.000
_cell.length_c   1.000
_cell.angle_alpha   90.00
_cell.angle_beta   90.00
_cell.angle_gamma   90.00
#
_symmetry.space_group_name_H-M   'P 1'
#
loop_
_entity.id
_entity.type
_entity.pdbx_description
1 polymer ?
#
loop_
_entity_poly.entity_id
_entity_poly.type
_entity_poly.pdbx_seq_one_letter_code
_entity_poly.pdbx_strand_id
1 'polypeptide(L)'
;RDFAVMQQAQTITIQSTDEAKTLETLAYVWSALQKGGATRHSLLVNLGGGMVTDLGGFAASTFKRGMAYINVPTTLLSQVDASVGGKTGINFGGLKNEIGVFNCAQSVILSSMFLRTLDRENLLSGYAEMLKHGLLSTTENWAELLNFDITEPDYDILLGLVAKSVS
;
A
#
# COMPACT_ATOMS: atom_id res chain seq x y z
N ARG A 1 0.99 -20.91 -0.45
CA ARG A 1 0.04 -22.01 -0.80
C ARG A 1 -0.80 -22.50 0.37
N ASP A 2 -0.58 -22.06 1.61
CA ASP A 2 -1.11 -22.76 2.79
C ASP A 2 -1.95 -21.87 3.75
N PHE A 3 -2.48 -20.77 3.28
CA PHE A 3 -3.48 -20.05 4.06
C PHE A 3 -4.88 -20.55 3.67
N ALA A 4 -5.36 -21.59 4.36
CA ALA A 4 -6.67 -22.21 4.12
C ALA A 4 -7.82 -21.16 4.11
N VAL A 5 -7.69 -20.11 4.90
CA VAL A 5 -8.64 -18.99 4.96
C VAL A 5 -8.67 -18.20 3.65
N MET A 6 -7.55 -18.09 2.92
CA MET A 6 -7.48 -17.35 1.66
C MET A 6 -7.92 -18.19 0.44
N GLN A 7 -8.04 -19.49 0.57
CA GLN A 7 -8.51 -20.35 -0.54
C GLN A 7 -9.98 -20.07 -0.93
N GLN A 8 -10.76 -19.52 -0.01
CA GLN A 8 -12.15 -19.14 -0.25
C GLN A 8 -12.32 -17.63 -0.52
N ALA A 9 -11.24 -16.86 -0.48
CA ALA A 9 -11.30 -15.43 -0.72
C ALA A 9 -11.60 -15.14 -2.20
N GLN A 10 -12.53 -14.23 -2.44
CA GLN A 10 -12.78 -13.72 -3.78
C GLN A 10 -11.69 -12.71 -4.16
N THR A 11 -11.18 -12.83 -5.38
CA THR A 11 -10.17 -11.93 -5.90
C THR A 11 -10.79 -10.88 -6.80
N ILE A 12 -10.48 -9.61 -6.55
CA ILE A 12 -10.82 -8.47 -7.40
C ILE A 12 -9.51 -7.96 -7.99
N THR A 13 -9.36 -8.05 -9.30
CA THR A 13 -8.15 -7.58 -9.98
C THR A 13 -8.41 -6.22 -10.61
N ILE A 14 -7.52 -5.26 -10.33
CA ILE A 14 -7.53 -3.92 -10.92
C ILE A 14 -6.18 -3.64 -11.57
N GLN A 15 -6.15 -2.70 -12.53
CA GLN A 15 -4.88 -2.22 -13.09
C GLN A 15 -4.14 -1.43 -11.99
N SER A 16 -2.81 -1.59 -11.93
CA SER A 16 -1.96 -0.98 -10.89
C SER A 16 -1.27 0.30 -11.33
N THR A 17 -1.76 0.95 -12.39
CA THR A 17 -1.23 2.23 -12.88
C THR A 17 -1.93 3.41 -12.22
N ASP A 18 -1.24 4.56 -12.14
CA ASP A 18 -1.82 5.78 -11.53
C ASP A 18 -3.04 6.30 -12.33
N GLU A 19 -3.05 6.08 -13.64
CA GLU A 19 -4.18 6.43 -14.52
C GLU A 19 -5.45 5.62 -14.19
N ALA A 20 -5.29 4.43 -13.62
CA ALA A 20 -6.42 3.60 -13.20
C ALA A 20 -6.98 3.97 -11.82
N LYS A 21 -6.39 4.96 -11.13
CA LYS A 21 -6.85 5.44 -9.82
C LYS A 21 -8.05 6.38 -9.96
N THR A 22 -9.14 5.87 -10.52
CA THR A 22 -10.32 6.63 -10.96
C THR A 22 -11.60 6.23 -10.23
N LEU A 23 -12.65 7.06 -10.40
CA LEU A 23 -13.99 6.76 -9.91
C LEU A 23 -14.57 5.50 -10.57
N GLU A 24 -14.27 5.26 -11.84
CA GLU A 24 -14.72 4.08 -12.58
C GLU A 24 -14.14 2.80 -11.99
N THR A 25 -12.82 2.79 -11.69
CA THR A 25 -12.18 1.65 -11.02
C THR A 25 -12.73 1.45 -9.61
N LEU A 26 -12.99 2.53 -8.88
CA LEU A 26 -13.61 2.46 -7.56
C LEU A 26 -15.02 1.86 -7.64
N ALA A 27 -15.84 2.30 -8.59
CA ALA A 27 -17.18 1.76 -8.83
C ALA A 27 -17.15 0.27 -9.22
N TYR A 28 -16.15 -0.14 -10.01
CA TYR A 28 -15.91 -1.55 -10.31
C TYR A 28 -15.63 -2.37 -9.05
N VAL A 29 -14.76 -1.88 -8.15
CA VAL A 29 -14.46 -2.56 -6.88
C VAL A 29 -15.71 -2.66 -6.00
N TRP A 30 -16.50 -1.60 -5.86
CA TRP A 30 -17.79 -1.66 -5.12
C TRP A 30 -18.75 -2.68 -5.72
N SER A 31 -18.87 -2.72 -7.06
CA SER A 31 -19.72 -3.68 -7.75
C SER A 31 -19.28 -5.12 -7.53
N ALA A 32 -17.96 -5.36 -7.55
CA ALA A 32 -17.39 -6.67 -7.27
C ALA A 32 -17.64 -7.11 -5.81
N LEU A 33 -17.44 -6.21 -4.85
CA LEU A 33 -17.75 -6.47 -3.44
C LEU A 33 -19.24 -6.79 -3.23
N GLN A 34 -20.13 -6.04 -3.90
CA GLN A 34 -21.58 -6.26 -3.81
C GLN A 34 -21.96 -7.62 -4.41
N LYS A 35 -21.48 -7.95 -5.61
CA LYS A 35 -21.74 -9.23 -6.27
C LYS A 35 -21.19 -10.41 -5.48
N GLY A 36 -20.04 -10.22 -4.82
CA GLY A 36 -19.41 -11.20 -3.95
C GLY A 36 -20.11 -11.37 -2.59
N GLY A 37 -21.19 -10.63 -2.32
CA GLY A 37 -21.91 -10.73 -1.05
C GLY A 37 -21.17 -10.12 0.14
N ALA A 38 -20.19 -9.25 -0.10
CA ALA A 38 -19.47 -8.58 0.99
C ALA A 38 -20.42 -7.77 1.88
N THR A 39 -20.14 -7.79 3.17
CA THR A 39 -20.87 -7.05 4.21
C THR A 39 -19.92 -6.09 4.92
N ARG A 40 -20.45 -5.24 5.80
CA ARG A 40 -19.59 -4.40 6.67
C ARG A 40 -18.71 -5.21 7.64
N HIS A 41 -18.95 -6.51 7.79
CA HIS A 41 -18.17 -7.44 8.61
C HIS A 41 -17.15 -8.25 7.79
N SER A 42 -17.13 -8.07 6.48
CA SER A 42 -16.11 -8.65 5.61
C SER A 42 -14.78 -7.90 5.74
N LEU A 43 -13.68 -8.56 5.41
CA LEU A 43 -12.35 -7.98 5.41
C LEU A 43 -11.87 -7.83 3.96
N LEU A 44 -11.42 -6.63 3.58
CA LEU A 44 -10.75 -6.38 2.32
C LEU A 44 -9.24 -6.47 2.53
N VAL A 45 -8.55 -7.24 1.69
CA VAL A 45 -7.08 -7.31 1.66
C VAL A 45 -6.58 -6.59 0.42
N ASN A 46 -5.90 -5.48 0.60
CA ASN A 46 -5.27 -4.70 -0.47
C ASN A 46 -3.85 -5.23 -0.69
N LEU A 47 -3.63 -6.01 -1.74
CA LEU A 47 -2.33 -6.53 -2.12
C LEU A 47 -1.84 -5.79 -3.37
N GLY A 48 -0.85 -4.92 -3.23
CA GLY A 48 -0.32 -4.13 -4.35
C GLY A 48 0.49 -2.91 -3.92
N GLY A 49 0.84 -2.06 -4.87
CA GLY A 49 1.51 -0.77 -4.62
C GLY A 49 0.55 0.31 -4.09
N GLY A 50 1.04 1.54 -4.00
CA GLY A 50 0.31 2.68 -3.45
C GLY A 50 -1.05 2.93 -4.09
N MET A 51 -1.16 2.75 -5.41
CA MET A 51 -2.44 2.87 -6.12
C MET A 51 -3.50 1.91 -5.55
N VAL A 52 -3.12 0.65 -5.32
CA VAL A 52 -4.03 -0.38 -4.79
C VAL A 52 -4.38 -0.11 -3.34
N THR A 53 -3.43 0.29 -2.51
CA THR A 53 -3.68 0.58 -1.09
C THR A 53 -4.58 1.81 -0.91
N ASP A 54 -4.38 2.87 -1.70
CA ASP A 54 -5.18 4.09 -1.66
C ASP A 54 -6.61 3.86 -2.14
N LEU A 55 -6.77 3.29 -3.34
CA LEU A 55 -8.09 3.04 -3.92
C LEU A 55 -8.85 1.97 -3.12
N GLY A 56 -8.18 0.89 -2.74
CA GLY A 56 -8.76 -0.18 -1.94
C GLY A 56 -9.17 0.27 -0.54
N GLY A 57 -8.34 1.09 0.12
CA GLY A 57 -8.67 1.71 1.39
C GLY A 57 -9.88 2.63 1.29
N PHE A 58 -9.98 3.42 0.21
CA PHE A 58 -11.14 4.27 -0.04
C PHE A 58 -12.40 3.44 -0.37
N ALA A 59 -12.26 2.36 -1.15
CA ALA A 59 -13.35 1.45 -1.44
C ALA A 59 -13.91 0.82 -0.15
N ALA A 60 -13.04 0.32 0.72
CA ALA A 60 -13.43 -0.24 2.00
C ALA A 60 -14.09 0.79 2.92
N SER A 61 -13.56 2.00 2.97
CA SER A 61 -14.06 3.09 3.83
C SER A 61 -15.45 3.56 3.43
N THR A 62 -15.83 3.42 2.16
CA THR A 62 -17.09 3.92 1.61
C THR A 62 -18.12 2.83 1.34
N PHE A 63 -17.70 1.57 1.11
CA PHE A 63 -18.61 0.47 0.90
C PHE A 63 -19.42 0.18 2.17
N LYS A 64 -20.76 0.18 2.05
CA LYS A 64 -21.70 -0.02 3.18
C LYS A 64 -21.41 0.86 4.41
N ARG A 65 -20.88 2.06 4.19
CA ARG A 65 -20.46 3.05 5.22
C ARG A 65 -19.24 2.62 6.01
N GLY A 66 -18.43 1.73 5.46
CA GLY A 66 -17.17 1.25 6.02
C GLY A 66 -17.16 -0.24 6.27
N MET A 67 -16.09 -0.86 5.85
CA MET A 67 -15.70 -2.24 6.17
C MET A 67 -14.23 -2.27 6.55
N ALA A 68 -13.82 -3.30 7.27
CA ALA A 68 -12.43 -3.48 7.67
C ALA A 68 -11.54 -3.76 6.46
N TYR A 69 -10.29 -3.26 6.51
CA TYR A 69 -9.29 -3.61 5.52
C TYR A 69 -7.88 -3.71 6.13
N ILE A 70 -7.03 -4.47 5.46
CA ILE A 70 -5.59 -4.55 5.73
C ILE A 70 -4.83 -4.25 4.45
N ASN A 71 -3.62 -3.70 4.60
CA ASN A 71 -2.72 -3.45 3.48
C ASN A 71 -1.55 -4.45 3.48
N VAL A 72 -1.25 -4.98 2.30
CA VAL A 72 -0.05 -5.77 1.99
C VAL A 72 0.69 -5.06 0.87
N PRO A 73 1.44 -3.99 1.19
CA PRO A 73 2.11 -3.17 0.19
C PRO A 73 3.26 -3.92 -0.49
N THR A 74 3.32 -3.84 -1.83
CA THR A 74 4.29 -4.61 -2.62
C THR A 74 5.40 -3.77 -3.25
N THR A 75 5.34 -2.45 -3.16
CA THR A 75 6.43 -1.55 -3.57
C THR A 75 7.07 -0.91 -2.35
N LEU A 76 8.36 -0.53 -2.42
CA LEU A 76 9.04 0.09 -1.30
C LEU A 76 8.36 1.41 -0.90
N LEU A 77 7.98 2.24 -1.88
CA LEU A 77 7.26 3.50 -1.62
C LEU A 77 5.93 3.26 -0.89
N SER A 78 5.18 2.22 -1.27
CA SER A 78 3.92 1.93 -0.56
C SER A 78 4.17 1.38 0.84
N GLN A 79 5.27 0.69 1.10
CA GLN A 79 5.62 0.20 2.43
C GLN A 79 5.97 1.32 3.40
N VAL A 80 6.61 2.40 2.92
CA VAL A 80 7.10 3.47 3.78
C VAL A 80 6.21 4.72 3.82
N ASP A 81 5.31 4.89 2.86
CA ASP A 81 4.42 6.08 2.78
C ASP A 81 2.97 5.69 2.52
N ALA A 82 2.61 5.22 1.31
CA ALA A 82 1.22 5.16 0.87
C ALA A 82 0.32 4.24 1.71
N SER A 83 0.82 3.13 2.25
CA SER A 83 0.02 2.22 3.08
C SER A 83 -0.06 2.63 4.55
N VAL A 84 0.70 3.66 4.95
CA VAL A 84 0.82 4.15 6.32
C VAL A 84 0.17 5.53 6.43
N GLY A 85 -0.34 5.90 7.59
CA GLY A 85 -0.92 7.23 7.82
C GLY A 85 -2.37 7.40 7.39
N GLY A 86 -3.02 6.36 6.85
CA GLY A 86 -4.47 6.33 6.63
C GLY A 86 -4.99 7.22 5.50
N LYS A 87 -4.14 7.77 4.65
CA LYS A 87 -4.56 8.49 3.44
C LYS A 87 -5.09 7.50 2.43
N THR A 88 -6.33 7.68 1.99
CA THR A 88 -6.96 6.85 0.95
C THR A 88 -7.66 7.74 -0.04
N GLY A 89 -7.75 7.34 -1.32
CA GLY A 89 -8.42 8.21 -2.28
C GLY A 89 -8.19 7.83 -3.73
N ILE A 90 -8.73 8.67 -4.59
CA ILE A 90 -8.68 8.58 -6.04
C ILE A 90 -8.32 9.93 -6.68
N ASN A 91 -7.89 9.85 -7.94
CA ASN A 91 -7.73 11.02 -8.80
C ASN A 91 -9.10 11.45 -9.32
N PHE A 92 -9.31 12.76 -9.50
CA PHE A 92 -10.57 13.29 -10.00
C PHE A 92 -10.36 14.64 -10.70
N GLY A 93 -11.07 14.87 -11.81
CA GLY A 93 -11.02 16.12 -12.53
C GLY A 93 -9.64 16.53 -13.05
N GLY A 94 -8.76 15.54 -13.35
CA GLY A 94 -7.38 15.79 -13.77
C GLY A 94 -6.40 16.07 -12.63
N LEU A 95 -6.86 16.07 -11.38
CA LEU A 95 -6.03 16.27 -10.20
C LEU A 95 -5.76 14.93 -9.48
N LYS A 96 -4.55 14.78 -8.94
CA LYS A 96 -4.15 13.59 -8.17
C LYS A 96 -4.67 13.67 -6.74
N ASN A 97 -5.16 12.52 -6.22
CA ASN A 97 -5.57 12.34 -4.81
C ASN A 97 -6.61 13.38 -4.34
N GLU A 98 -7.50 13.80 -5.23
CA GLU A 98 -8.43 14.90 -4.97
C GLU A 98 -9.60 14.48 -4.08
N ILE A 99 -10.04 13.22 -4.19
CA ILE A 99 -11.17 12.71 -3.41
C ILE A 99 -10.71 11.50 -2.60
N GLY A 100 -10.97 11.52 -1.30
CA GLY A 100 -10.62 10.43 -0.41
C GLY A 100 -11.07 10.65 1.01
N VAL A 101 -10.62 9.77 1.90
CA VAL A 101 -10.87 9.85 3.34
C VAL A 101 -9.61 9.50 4.11
N PHE A 102 -9.50 10.01 5.33
CA PHE A 102 -8.52 9.54 6.30
C PHE A 102 -9.11 8.38 7.06
N ASN A 103 -8.64 7.18 6.79
CA ASN A 103 -9.05 5.96 7.49
C ASN A 103 -7.88 4.98 7.52
N CYS A 104 -7.44 4.58 8.70
CA CYS A 104 -6.33 3.66 8.86
C CYS A 104 -6.74 2.22 8.57
N ALA A 105 -5.87 1.47 7.91
CA ALA A 105 -5.98 0.02 7.82
C ALA A 105 -5.92 -0.59 9.24
N GLN A 106 -6.61 -1.71 9.45
CA GLN A 106 -6.51 -2.46 10.71
C GLN A 106 -5.09 -2.99 10.95
N SER A 107 -4.38 -3.30 9.87
CA SER A 107 -2.98 -3.72 9.90
C SER A 107 -2.32 -3.44 8.56
N VAL A 108 -1.01 -3.23 8.60
CA VAL A 108 -0.14 -3.18 7.42
C VAL A 108 0.87 -4.31 7.55
N ILE A 109 0.91 -5.21 6.58
CA ILE A 109 1.82 -6.36 6.56
C ILE A 109 3.00 -6.03 5.66
N LEU A 110 4.14 -5.73 6.26
CA LEU A 110 5.38 -5.43 5.56
C LEU A 110 6.14 -6.72 5.25
N SER A 111 6.64 -6.85 4.02
CA SER A 111 7.45 -7.99 3.61
C SER A 111 8.44 -7.59 2.53
N SER A 112 9.70 -7.89 2.76
CA SER A 112 10.77 -7.68 1.77
C SER A 112 10.69 -8.65 0.59
N MET A 113 9.91 -9.72 0.69
CA MET A 113 9.76 -10.72 -0.39
C MET A 113 9.26 -10.08 -1.70
N PHE A 114 8.36 -9.11 -1.62
CA PHE A 114 7.83 -8.40 -2.80
C PHE A 114 8.87 -7.48 -3.43
N LEU A 115 9.83 -6.98 -2.65
CA LEU A 115 10.86 -6.06 -3.14
C LEU A 115 11.91 -6.76 -4.02
N ARG A 116 12.05 -8.08 -3.90
CA ARG A 116 13.02 -8.89 -4.68
C ARG A 116 12.72 -8.89 -6.18
N THR A 117 11.48 -8.64 -6.56
CA THR A 117 11.04 -8.59 -7.97
C THR A 117 10.68 -7.18 -8.41
N LEU A 118 10.85 -6.20 -7.54
CA LEU A 118 10.61 -4.79 -7.85
C LEU A 118 11.72 -4.29 -8.77
N ASP A 119 11.37 -3.56 -9.83
CA ASP A 119 12.36 -2.94 -10.70
C ASP A 119 13.15 -1.85 -9.96
N ARG A 120 14.33 -1.53 -10.51
CA ARG A 120 15.28 -0.62 -9.87
C ARG A 120 14.72 0.79 -9.68
N GLU A 121 13.94 1.29 -10.63
CA GLU A 121 13.38 2.65 -10.58
C GLU A 121 12.40 2.78 -9.41
N ASN A 122 11.50 1.83 -9.28
CA ASN A 122 10.53 1.78 -8.17
C ASN A 122 11.21 1.52 -6.82
N LEU A 123 12.29 0.73 -6.79
CA LEU A 123 13.07 0.53 -5.56
C LEU A 123 13.75 1.84 -5.12
N LEU A 124 14.40 2.55 -6.04
CA LEU A 124 15.05 3.83 -5.77
C LEU A 124 14.04 4.92 -5.40
N SER A 125 12.86 4.94 -6.03
CA SER A 125 11.78 5.86 -5.68
C SER A 125 11.36 5.72 -4.21
N GLY A 126 11.13 4.49 -3.75
CA GLY A 126 10.81 4.25 -2.34
C GLY A 126 11.98 4.56 -1.40
N TYR A 127 13.21 4.30 -1.84
CA TYR A 127 14.39 4.61 -1.04
C TYR A 127 14.62 6.13 -0.87
N ALA A 128 14.29 6.92 -1.88
CA ALA A 128 14.31 8.38 -1.78
C ALA A 128 13.34 8.89 -0.68
N GLU A 129 12.18 8.26 -0.53
CA GLU A 129 11.26 8.57 0.56
C GLU A 129 11.83 8.18 1.93
N MET A 130 12.52 7.03 2.03
CA MET A 130 13.20 6.64 3.27
C MET A 130 14.32 7.64 3.64
N LEU A 131 15.07 8.13 2.66
CA LEU A 131 16.08 9.19 2.89
C LEU A 131 15.43 10.48 3.39
N LYS A 132 14.26 10.87 2.85
CA LYS A 132 13.49 12.01 3.38
C LYS A 132 13.10 11.78 4.86
N HIS A 133 12.62 10.59 5.20
CA HIS A 133 12.32 10.24 6.60
C HIS A 133 13.57 10.29 7.49
N GLY A 134 14.70 9.79 6.99
CA GLY A 134 15.99 9.88 7.69
C GLY A 134 16.40 11.32 8.02
N LEU A 135 16.21 12.26 7.08
CA LEU A 135 16.48 13.69 7.30
C LEU A 135 15.58 14.32 8.36
N LEU A 136 14.38 13.79 8.55
CA LEU A 136 13.39 14.30 9.51
C LEU A 136 13.48 13.59 10.88
N SER A 137 14.30 12.54 11.00
CA SER A 137 14.41 11.70 12.20
C SER A 137 15.72 11.98 12.97
N THR A 138 16.51 10.96 13.25
CA THR A 138 17.75 11.05 14.01
C THR A 138 18.99 10.96 13.12
N THR A 139 20.12 11.50 13.60
CA THR A 139 21.42 11.39 12.92
C THR A 139 21.81 9.93 12.67
N GLU A 140 21.47 9.04 13.60
CA GLU A 140 21.76 7.61 13.53
C GLU A 140 20.97 6.97 12.39
N ASN A 141 19.66 7.22 12.29
CA ASN A 141 18.83 6.72 11.21
C ASN A 141 19.29 7.24 9.84
N TRP A 142 19.67 8.52 9.78
CA TRP A 142 20.23 9.10 8.56
C TRP A 142 21.52 8.40 8.14
N ALA A 143 22.45 8.18 9.10
CA ALA A 143 23.73 7.51 8.83
C ALA A 143 23.53 6.05 8.39
N GLU A 144 22.58 5.32 8.98
CA GLU A 144 22.26 3.96 8.55
C GLU A 144 21.78 3.92 7.09
N LEU A 145 20.89 4.84 6.71
CA LEU A 145 20.40 4.94 5.33
C LEU A 145 21.53 5.31 4.36
N LEU A 146 22.41 6.26 4.69
CA LEU A 146 23.52 6.63 3.83
C LEU A 146 24.54 5.50 3.60
N ASN A 147 24.69 4.61 4.57
CA ASN A 147 25.63 3.48 4.51
C ASN A 147 25.03 2.21 3.90
N PHE A 148 23.70 2.17 3.65
CA PHE A 148 23.04 1.02 3.04
C PHE A 148 23.23 1.03 1.53
N ASP A 149 23.70 -0.09 0.97
CA ASP A 149 23.84 -0.25 -0.47
C ASP A 149 22.51 -0.70 -1.12
N ILE A 150 21.79 0.27 -1.65
CA ILE A 150 20.52 0.00 -2.36
C ILE A 150 20.72 -0.62 -3.76
N THR A 151 21.95 -0.67 -4.27
CA THR A 151 22.23 -1.25 -5.59
C THR A 151 22.33 -2.77 -5.54
N GLU A 152 22.77 -3.31 -4.38
CA GLU A 152 22.80 -4.74 -4.06
C GLU A 152 22.19 -4.97 -2.67
N PRO A 153 20.87 -4.77 -2.51
CA PRO A 153 20.27 -4.70 -1.19
C PRO A 153 20.24 -6.04 -0.47
N ASP A 154 20.68 -6.05 0.79
CA ASP A 154 20.29 -7.07 1.74
C ASP A 154 18.83 -6.79 2.16
N TYR A 155 17.92 -7.66 1.73
CA TYR A 155 16.48 -7.45 1.93
C TYR A 155 16.03 -7.62 3.39
N ASP A 156 16.79 -8.31 4.24
CA ASP A 156 16.48 -8.44 5.66
C ASP A 156 16.87 -7.15 6.41
N ILE A 157 18.03 -6.57 6.07
CA ILE A 157 18.43 -5.25 6.55
C ILE A 157 17.45 -4.19 6.05
N LEU A 158 17.09 -4.21 4.76
CA LEU A 158 16.14 -3.27 4.19
C LEU A 158 14.80 -3.31 4.91
N LEU A 159 14.27 -4.48 5.24
CA LEU A 159 13.02 -4.61 6.00
C LEU A 159 13.13 -3.97 7.40
N GLY A 160 14.29 -4.10 8.05
CA GLY A 160 14.56 -3.42 9.32
C GLY A 160 14.55 -1.89 9.18
N LEU A 161 15.15 -1.36 8.10
CA LEU A 161 15.12 0.08 7.79
C LEU A 161 13.72 0.58 7.46
N VAL A 162 12.93 -0.21 6.71
CA VAL A 162 11.51 0.07 6.45
C VAL A 162 10.72 0.16 7.75
N ALA A 163 10.88 -0.80 8.65
CA ALA A 163 10.20 -0.78 9.95
C ALA A 163 10.55 0.46 10.79
N LYS A 164 11.81 0.89 10.78
CA LYS A 164 12.24 2.15 11.44
C LYS A 164 11.66 3.39 10.77
N SER A 165 11.47 3.36 9.45
CA SER A 165 10.96 4.50 8.69
C SER A 165 9.47 4.78 8.96
N VAL A 166 8.71 3.78 9.41
CA VAL A 166 7.26 3.88 9.66
C VAL A 166 6.86 3.89 11.14
N SER A 167 7.83 3.80 12.03
CA SER A 167 7.63 3.87 13.49
C SER A 167 7.73 5.31 14.00
#